data_93b19778b2eecb454eb38465961ebd05
#
_entry.id   93b19778b2eecb454eb38465961ebd05
#
_cell.length_a   1.000
_cell.length_b   1.000
_cell.length_c   1.000
_cell.angle_alpha   90.00
_cell.angle_beta   90.00
_cell.angle_gamma   90.00
#
_symmetry.space_group_name_H-M   'P 1'
#
loop_
_entity.id
_entity.type
_entity.pdbx_description
1 polymer ?
#
loop_
_entity_poly.entity_id
_entity_poly.type
_entity_poly.pdbx_seq_one_letter_code
_entity_poly.pdbx_strand_id
1 'polypeptide(L)'
;MRVISVNMELVITQSNLTLFGGAERVLLKIAAHYDAKIYTLEYNPNTTFEEFKNLNVIKLKSNPISNMLPYGRIKQGINYGLGFYNMKIKDDYDVINAHMAPSHWIRNKNERVLWYCHTPLRDIYDLYKYRLSMKRPHQKPIYIMGARAVRMIDKSVTKKIDFIFTNSLNTQSRVKDYYKRDDSEVLYAGIDAKKYKNNGDDKFFFYPSRISPNKRQEFAIAAFKLFSKKIKNYKLIIAGGLSKDGAFQNYYDLIKELSKDNKNIKIATNISELEYNDLLSRCTAVLFPPINEDYGLVPLEAMASGKPVIAINEGGPKETIINKKSGFLVNTIEEMAERMVYISENPSIAIEMGKIGKKHVTEKFSWELFFEKFDRRARQISKGKSRI
;
A
#
# COMPACT_ATOMS: atom_id res chain seq x y z
N MET A 1 -12.07 5.77 25.02
CA MET A 1 -11.55 4.41 24.83
C MET A 1 -10.37 4.24 25.77
N ARG A 2 -10.45 3.36 26.78
CA ARG A 2 -9.31 3.11 27.67
C ARG A 2 -8.20 2.46 26.82
N VAL A 3 -7.09 3.17 26.62
CA VAL A 3 -5.85 2.58 26.16
C VAL A 3 -5.46 1.57 27.24
N ILE A 4 -5.61 0.29 26.95
CA ILE A 4 -4.94 -0.74 27.75
C ILE A 4 -3.47 -0.46 27.49
N SER A 5 -2.76 0.07 28.48
CA SER A 5 -1.32 0.29 28.38
C SER A 5 -0.67 -1.07 28.11
N VAL A 6 -0.32 -1.28 26.86
CA VAL A 6 0.46 -2.46 26.48
C VAL A 6 1.85 -2.17 26.98
N ASN A 7 2.21 -2.74 28.14
CA ASN A 7 3.56 -2.65 28.71
C ASN A 7 4.51 -3.49 27.83
N MET A 8 4.81 -2.99 26.63
CA MET A 8 5.71 -3.60 25.66
C MET A 8 6.50 -2.52 24.92
N GLU A 9 7.79 -2.54 25.05
CA GLU A 9 8.71 -1.63 24.37
C GLU A 9 8.86 -2.07 22.90
N LEU A 10 8.08 -1.44 22.03
CA LEU A 10 8.12 -1.68 20.59
C LEU A 10 9.05 -0.69 19.88
N VAL A 11 9.95 -1.20 19.06
CA VAL A 11 10.75 -0.41 18.12
C VAL A 11 10.28 -0.69 16.71
N ILE A 12 10.11 0.35 15.91
CA ILE A 12 9.69 0.22 14.50
C ILE A 12 10.87 0.55 13.60
N THR A 13 11.01 -0.21 12.49
CA THR A 13 11.96 0.11 11.43
C THR A 13 11.26 0.28 10.09
N GLN A 14 11.54 1.39 9.40
CA GLN A 14 10.96 1.76 8.11
C GLN A 14 12.03 2.35 7.21
N SER A 15 12.06 1.97 5.93
CA SER A 15 13.11 2.43 5.02
C SER A 15 13.08 3.94 4.78
N ASN A 16 11.88 4.49 4.56
CA ASN A 16 11.68 5.92 4.39
C ASN A 16 10.30 6.36 4.92
N LEU A 17 10.21 7.62 5.30
CA LEU A 17 9.00 8.34 5.68
C LEU A 17 8.95 9.65 4.90
N THR A 18 8.72 9.55 3.59
CA THR A 18 8.75 10.68 2.66
C THR A 18 7.52 10.75 1.75
N LEU A 19 6.52 9.90 2.01
CA LEU A 19 5.33 9.78 1.17
C LEU A 19 4.05 9.69 2.03
N PHE A 20 2.95 10.07 1.43
CA PHE A 20 1.60 9.77 1.92
C PHE A 20 1.15 8.43 1.33
N GLY A 21 1.41 7.34 2.02
CA GLY A 21 1.12 5.99 1.53
C GLY A 21 0.35 5.13 2.51
N GLY A 22 -0.17 4.01 2.02
CA GLY A 22 -0.89 3.05 2.87
C GLY A 22 0.01 2.40 3.93
N ALA A 23 1.27 2.14 3.60
CA ALA A 23 2.23 1.58 4.54
C ALA A 23 2.55 2.55 5.67
N GLU A 24 2.77 3.83 5.34
CA GLU A 24 3.01 4.90 6.32
C GLU A 24 1.80 5.09 7.23
N ARG A 25 0.58 4.98 6.72
CA ARG A 25 -0.66 5.06 7.52
C ARG A 25 -0.77 3.91 8.53
N VAL A 26 -0.42 2.69 8.12
CA VAL A 26 -0.41 1.53 9.03
C VAL A 26 0.65 1.69 10.10
N LEU A 27 1.86 2.09 9.70
CA LEU A 27 2.97 2.35 10.62
C LEU A 27 2.61 3.42 11.65
N LEU A 28 2.00 4.52 11.21
CA LEU A 28 1.55 5.61 12.09
C LEU A 28 0.60 5.10 13.18
N LYS A 29 -0.35 4.24 12.80
CA LYS A 29 -1.30 3.65 13.75
C LYS A 29 -0.63 2.74 14.78
N ILE A 30 0.32 1.92 14.34
CA ILE A 30 1.07 1.04 15.25
C ILE A 30 1.98 1.88 16.16
N ALA A 31 2.70 2.86 15.60
CA ALA A 31 3.58 3.71 16.37
C ALA A 31 2.83 4.50 17.45
N ALA A 32 1.67 5.06 17.11
CA ALA A 32 0.84 5.79 18.07
C ALA A 32 0.20 4.88 19.14
N HIS A 33 -0.08 3.61 18.82
CA HIS A 33 -0.65 2.66 19.77
C HIS A 33 0.35 2.23 20.86
N TYR A 34 1.63 2.07 20.48
CA TYR A 34 2.69 1.61 21.39
C TYR A 34 3.61 2.72 21.90
N ASP A 35 3.38 3.98 21.48
CA ASP A 35 4.36 5.08 21.69
C ASP A 35 5.77 4.69 21.22
N ALA A 36 5.85 4.05 20.05
CA ALA A 36 7.02 3.35 19.57
C ALA A 36 8.06 4.31 18.98
N LYS A 37 9.35 4.06 19.25
CA LYS A 37 10.45 4.70 18.51
C LYS A 37 10.51 4.19 17.06
N ILE A 38 10.65 5.11 16.11
CA ILE A 38 10.69 4.80 14.68
C ILE A 38 12.09 5.08 14.14
N TYR A 39 12.81 4.06 13.71
CA TYR A 39 14.10 4.21 13.03
C TYR A 39 13.92 4.21 11.51
N THR A 40 14.38 5.27 10.86
CA THR A 40 14.28 5.42 9.40
C THR A 40 15.54 6.04 8.81
N LEU A 41 15.83 5.73 7.54
CA LEU A 41 16.96 6.30 6.82
C LEU A 41 16.62 7.63 6.12
N GLU A 42 15.35 7.82 5.77
CA GLU A 42 14.87 9.06 5.19
C GLU A 42 13.58 9.50 5.87
N TYR A 43 13.55 10.76 6.31
CA TYR A 43 12.38 11.39 6.89
C TYR A 43 12.23 12.82 6.37
N ASN A 44 11.05 13.13 5.85
CA ASN A 44 10.68 14.47 5.46
C ASN A 44 9.25 14.78 5.95
N PRO A 45 9.11 15.57 7.03
CA PRO A 45 7.82 15.87 7.65
C PRO A 45 6.86 16.66 6.74
N ASN A 46 7.39 17.28 5.67
CA ASN A 46 6.57 18.06 4.73
C ASN A 46 6.00 17.21 3.57
N THR A 47 6.37 15.91 3.51
CA THR A 47 5.96 15.03 2.41
C THR A 47 5.40 13.70 2.90
N THR A 48 5.14 13.60 4.20
CA THR A 48 4.46 12.48 4.86
C THR A 48 3.38 12.99 5.81
N PHE A 49 2.68 12.11 6.52
CA PHE A 49 1.65 12.48 7.48
C PHE A 49 2.19 13.39 8.60
N GLU A 50 1.45 14.46 8.89
CA GLU A 50 1.86 15.46 9.89
C GLU A 50 2.01 14.87 11.29
N GLU A 51 1.21 13.87 11.60
CA GLU A 51 1.19 13.18 12.87
C GLU A 51 2.56 12.55 13.24
N PHE A 52 3.42 12.25 12.26
CA PHE A 52 4.79 11.80 12.52
C PHE A 52 5.65 12.84 13.26
N LYS A 53 5.29 14.13 13.21
CA LYS A 53 5.98 15.17 13.98
C LYS A 53 5.81 15.00 15.49
N ASN A 54 4.73 14.35 15.91
CA ASN A 54 4.40 14.08 17.31
C ASN A 54 4.89 12.71 17.82
N LEU A 55 5.62 11.97 16.97
CA LEU A 55 6.17 10.66 17.30
C LEU A 55 7.69 10.72 17.37
N ASN A 56 8.28 9.76 18.08
CA ASN A 56 9.73 9.66 18.22
C ASN A 56 10.37 9.07 16.96
N VAL A 57 10.62 9.90 15.95
CA VAL A 57 11.25 9.52 14.67
C VAL A 57 12.75 9.78 14.73
N ILE A 58 13.53 8.72 14.67
CA ILE A 58 15.00 8.74 14.70
C ILE A 58 15.53 8.52 13.29
N LYS A 59 16.07 9.59 12.69
CA LYS A 59 16.71 9.51 11.37
C LYS A 59 18.13 8.96 11.49
N LEU A 60 18.39 7.85 10.83
CA LEU A 60 19.70 7.22 10.77
C LEU A 60 20.64 7.95 9.80
N LYS A 61 21.94 7.85 10.05
CA LYS A 61 22.96 8.32 9.11
C LYS A 61 22.98 7.43 7.87
N SER A 62 23.11 8.03 6.69
CA SER A 62 23.28 7.29 5.43
C SER A 62 24.64 6.56 5.39
N ASN A 63 24.66 5.41 4.74
CA ASN A 63 25.91 4.67 4.56
C ASN A 63 26.84 5.39 3.58
N PRO A 64 28.10 5.71 3.94
CA PRO A 64 29.06 6.40 3.06
C PRO A 64 29.27 5.70 1.71
N ILE A 65 29.27 4.36 1.67
CA ILE A 65 29.46 3.56 0.45
C ILE A 65 28.36 3.87 -0.59
N SER A 66 27.14 4.13 -0.13
CA SER A 66 26.03 4.47 -1.03
C SER A 66 26.29 5.77 -1.80
N ASN A 67 27.06 6.70 -1.24
CA ASN A 67 27.36 7.99 -1.88
C ASN A 67 28.29 7.88 -3.09
N MET A 68 29.01 6.78 -3.21
CA MET A 68 29.92 6.51 -4.33
C MET A 68 29.22 5.95 -5.58
N LEU A 69 27.92 5.63 -5.50
CA LEU A 69 27.18 5.00 -6.59
C LEU A 69 26.48 6.05 -7.47
N PRO A 70 26.60 5.97 -8.80
CA PRO A 70 26.11 7.01 -9.72
C PRO A 70 24.58 6.98 -9.96
N TYR A 71 23.88 5.90 -9.58
CA TYR A 71 22.46 5.71 -9.93
C TYR A 71 21.54 5.86 -8.73
N GLY A 72 20.68 6.90 -8.72
CA GLY A 72 19.86 7.30 -7.58
C GLY A 72 19.06 6.19 -6.91
N ARG A 73 18.30 5.38 -7.65
CA ARG A 73 17.48 4.30 -7.06
C ARG A 73 18.29 3.10 -6.58
N ILE A 74 19.38 2.75 -7.27
CA ILE A 74 20.26 1.67 -6.82
C ILE A 74 20.99 2.12 -5.56
N LYS A 75 21.53 3.35 -5.58
CA LYS A 75 22.14 3.99 -4.41
C LYS A 75 21.20 3.95 -3.19
N GLN A 76 19.96 4.34 -3.37
CA GLN A 76 18.95 4.37 -2.33
C GLN A 76 18.64 2.96 -1.79
N GLY A 77 18.43 1.99 -2.68
CA GLY A 77 18.17 0.59 -2.29
C GLY A 77 19.34 -0.03 -1.52
N ILE A 78 20.57 0.23 -1.93
CA ILE A 78 21.78 -0.24 -1.22
C ILE A 78 21.92 0.50 0.11
N ASN A 79 21.68 1.81 0.17
CA ASN A 79 21.72 2.57 1.40
C ASN A 79 20.73 2.00 2.44
N TYR A 80 19.48 1.75 2.02
CA TYR A 80 18.48 1.16 2.90
C TYR A 80 18.86 -0.25 3.35
N GLY A 81 19.27 -1.11 2.41
CA GLY A 81 19.63 -2.48 2.72
C GLY A 81 20.80 -2.56 3.69
N LEU A 82 21.96 -1.96 3.35
CA LEU A 82 23.15 -2.00 4.18
C LEU A 82 22.97 -1.24 5.52
N GLY A 83 22.18 -0.16 5.51
CA GLY A 83 21.86 0.60 6.72
C GLY A 83 21.21 -0.28 7.78
N PHE A 84 20.16 -1.01 7.42
CA PHE A 84 19.49 -1.92 8.36
C PHE A 84 20.27 -3.22 8.60
N TYR A 85 20.93 -3.76 7.59
CA TYR A 85 21.71 -5.00 7.72
C TYR A 85 22.82 -4.90 8.77
N ASN A 86 23.46 -3.74 8.88
CA ASN A 86 24.56 -3.49 9.80
C ASN A 86 24.13 -2.85 11.13
N MET A 87 22.86 -2.43 11.25
CA MET A 87 22.38 -1.73 12.42
C MET A 87 22.14 -2.67 13.59
N LYS A 88 22.66 -2.27 14.77
CA LYS A 88 22.33 -2.83 16.07
C LYS A 88 21.53 -1.77 16.84
N ILE A 89 20.32 -2.08 17.26
CA ILE A 89 19.54 -1.27 18.20
C ILE A 89 20.23 -1.33 19.55
N LYS A 90 20.43 -0.17 20.15
CA LYS A 90 21.06 -0.03 21.47
C LYS A 90 20.05 0.20 22.59
N ASP A 91 18.87 0.68 22.22
CA ASP A 91 17.77 0.85 23.17
C ASP A 91 17.25 -0.51 23.62
N ASP A 92 16.70 -0.55 24.81
CA ASP A 92 15.93 -1.71 25.27
C ASP A 92 14.66 -1.83 24.43
N TYR A 93 14.32 -3.06 24.08
CA TYR A 93 13.11 -3.37 23.33
C TYR A 93 12.64 -4.80 23.58
N ASP A 94 11.35 -4.99 23.55
CA ASP A 94 10.73 -6.31 23.58
C ASP A 94 10.65 -6.93 22.18
N VAL A 95 10.25 -6.13 21.17
CA VAL A 95 10.09 -6.55 19.79
C VAL A 95 10.48 -5.42 18.83
N ILE A 96 11.18 -5.76 17.75
CA ILE A 96 11.38 -4.87 16.61
C ILE A 96 10.32 -5.20 15.58
N ASN A 97 9.47 -4.25 15.24
CA ASN A 97 8.51 -4.35 14.15
C ASN A 97 9.08 -3.73 12.88
N ALA A 98 9.55 -4.55 11.96
CA ALA A 98 10.02 -4.11 10.64
C ALA A 98 8.84 -3.98 9.67
N HIS A 99 8.84 -2.92 8.84
CA HIS A 99 7.80 -2.63 7.87
C HIS A 99 8.26 -2.81 6.43
N MET A 100 8.40 -1.72 5.66
CA MET A 100 8.78 -1.78 4.25
C MET A 100 10.17 -2.42 4.04
N ALA A 101 10.24 -3.40 3.15
CA ALA A 101 11.51 -3.96 2.74
C ALA A 101 12.45 -2.88 2.16
N PRO A 102 13.75 -2.88 2.48
CA PRO A 102 14.50 -3.91 3.19
C PRO A 102 14.68 -3.66 4.71
N SER A 103 13.82 -2.90 5.38
CA SER A 103 13.99 -2.62 6.83
C SER A 103 14.04 -3.88 7.70
N HIS A 104 13.43 -4.98 7.25
CA HIS A 104 13.49 -6.28 7.92
C HIS A 104 14.91 -6.90 7.94
N TRP A 105 15.87 -6.35 7.17
CA TRP A 105 17.27 -6.77 7.24
C TRP A 105 17.94 -6.41 8.56
N ILE A 106 17.30 -5.61 9.41
CA ILE A 106 17.68 -5.36 10.80
C ILE A 106 17.88 -6.67 11.60
N ARG A 107 17.20 -7.77 11.19
CA ARG A 107 17.31 -9.08 11.80
C ARG A 107 18.71 -9.68 11.75
N ASN A 108 19.58 -9.18 10.88
CA ASN A 108 20.96 -9.64 10.80
C ASN A 108 21.75 -9.39 12.11
N LYS A 109 21.49 -8.30 12.80
CA LYS A 109 22.19 -7.89 14.02
C LYS A 109 21.32 -7.85 15.27
N ASN A 110 20.02 -8.13 15.15
CA ASN A 110 19.05 -8.02 16.24
C ASN A 110 18.17 -9.27 16.29
N GLU A 111 17.56 -9.50 17.44
CA GLU A 111 16.63 -10.59 17.70
C GLU A 111 15.22 -10.08 17.89
N ARG A 112 14.25 -10.97 18.02
CA ARG A 112 12.84 -10.64 18.27
C ARG A 112 12.28 -9.69 17.22
N VAL A 113 12.49 -10.02 15.95
CA VAL A 113 12.03 -9.22 14.80
C VAL A 113 10.75 -9.79 14.22
N LEU A 114 9.67 -9.04 14.33
CA LEU A 114 8.40 -9.23 13.65
C LEU A 114 8.38 -8.39 12.37
N TRP A 115 8.26 -9.03 11.22
CA TRP A 115 8.12 -8.30 9.96
C TRP A 115 6.65 -8.16 9.56
N TYR A 116 6.13 -6.93 9.54
CA TYR A 116 4.86 -6.63 8.89
C TYR A 116 5.12 -6.34 7.41
N CYS A 117 5.03 -7.38 6.60
CA CYS A 117 5.34 -7.33 5.18
C CYS A 117 4.20 -6.68 4.38
N HIS A 118 4.36 -5.41 4.02
CA HIS A 118 3.46 -4.73 3.09
C HIS A 118 3.61 -5.26 1.68
N THR A 119 4.85 -5.49 1.26
CA THR A 119 5.25 -6.11 0.00
C THR A 119 6.72 -6.55 0.09
N PRO A 120 7.11 -7.69 -0.47
CA PRO A 120 8.51 -8.05 -0.67
C PRO A 120 9.21 -7.10 -1.65
N LEU A 121 10.52 -7.30 -1.86
CA LEU A 121 11.33 -6.55 -2.85
C LEU A 121 10.96 -6.95 -4.29
N ARG A 122 9.79 -6.55 -4.77
CA ARG A 122 9.22 -6.96 -6.07
C ARG A 122 10.17 -6.74 -7.26
N ASP A 123 10.97 -5.67 -7.25
CA ASP A 123 11.89 -5.33 -8.34
C ASP A 123 12.95 -6.41 -8.62
N ILE A 124 13.26 -7.24 -7.63
CA ILE A 124 14.20 -8.36 -7.77
C ILE A 124 13.50 -9.73 -7.81
N TYR A 125 12.17 -9.80 -7.62
CA TYR A 125 11.39 -11.03 -7.70
C TYR A 125 10.41 -11.02 -8.88
N ASP A 126 9.14 -10.78 -8.67
CA ASP A 126 8.10 -10.87 -9.72
C ASP A 126 8.25 -9.80 -10.82
N LEU A 127 8.69 -8.61 -10.48
CA LEU A 127 8.95 -7.54 -11.46
C LEU A 127 10.35 -7.59 -12.09
N TYR A 128 11.18 -8.58 -11.75
CA TYR A 128 12.58 -8.66 -12.21
C TYR A 128 12.71 -8.62 -13.72
N LYS A 129 11.93 -9.44 -14.44
CA LYS A 129 11.97 -9.48 -15.91
C LYS A 129 11.57 -8.14 -16.53
N TYR A 130 10.51 -7.54 -16.01
CA TYR A 130 10.05 -6.21 -16.43
C TYR A 130 11.12 -5.14 -16.19
N ARG A 131 11.73 -5.12 -14.99
CA ARG A 131 12.82 -4.16 -14.69
C ARG A 131 14.05 -4.38 -15.55
N LEU A 132 14.39 -5.62 -15.83
CA LEU A 132 15.53 -5.98 -16.70
C LEU A 132 15.29 -5.52 -18.15
N SER A 133 14.07 -5.65 -18.68
CA SER A 133 13.73 -5.21 -20.04
C SER A 133 13.89 -3.69 -20.22
N MET A 134 13.68 -2.91 -19.16
CA MET A 134 13.85 -1.44 -19.17
C MET A 134 15.32 -0.98 -19.11
N LYS A 135 16.28 -1.91 -18.90
CA LYS A 135 17.71 -1.56 -18.81
C LYS A 135 18.36 -1.49 -20.17
N ARG A 136 19.25 -0.50 -20.35
CA ARG A 136 20.13 -0.45 -21.54
C ARG A 136 21.04 -1.69 -21.57
N PRO A 137 21.47 -2.16 -22.76
CA PRO A 137 22.26 -3.41 -22.88
C PRO A 137 23.46 -3.50 -21.91
N HIS A 138 24.25 -2.45 -21.79
CA HIS A 138 25.42 -2.39 -20.90
C HIS A 138 25.06 -2.40 -19.39
N GLN A 139 23.83 -2.05 -19.01
CA GLN A 139 23.38 -2.04 -17.62
C GLN A 139 22.83 -3.42 -17.17
N LYS A 140 22.45 -4.28 -18.12
CA LYS A 140 21.84 -5.57 -17.82
C LYS A 140 22.72 -6.49 -16.99
N PRO A 141 24.02 -6.71 -17.31
CA PRO A 141 24.88 -7.57 -16.51
C PRO A 141 25.00 -7.09 -15.05
N ILE A 142 25.19 -5.79 -14.84
CA ILE A 142 25.29 -5.19 -13.50
C ILE A 142 23.99 -5.40 -12.72
N TYR A 143 22.84 -5.18 -13.38
CA TYR A 143 21.53 -5.40 -12.74
C TYR A 143 21.32 -6.88 -12.37
N ILE A 144 21.71 -7.81 -13.23
CA ILE A 144 21.57 -9.26 -12.99
C ILE A 144 22.43 -9.67 -11.77
N MET A 145 23.69 -9.26 -11.72
CA MET A 145 24.59 -9.55 -10.61
C MET A 145 24.08 -8.94 -9.29
N GLY A 146 23.70 -7.66 -9.33
CA GLY A 146 23.15 -6.96 -8.18
C GLY A 146 21.87 -7.60 -7.64
N ALA A 147 20.93 -7.94 -8.53
CA ALA A 147 19.69 -8.61 -8.14
C ALA A 147 19.94 -9.99 -7.54
N ARG A 148 20.94 -10.76 -8.03
CA ARG A 148 21.34 -12.04 -7.43
C ARG A 148 21.90 -11.85 -6.02
N ALA A 149 22.83 -10.93 -5.83
CA ALA A 149 23.42 -10.64 -4.54
C ALA A 149 22.37 -10.18 -3.52
N VAL A 150 21.49 -9.26 -3.91
CA VAL A 150 20.40 -8.77 -3.04
C VAL A 150 19.44 -9.90 -2.68
N ARG A 151 19.07 -10.79 -3.61
CA ARG A 151 18.24 -11.96 -3.32
C ARG A 151 18.89 -12.90 -2.30
N MET A 152 20.20 -13.13 -2.40
CA MET A 152 20.92 -14.00 -1.45
C MET A 152 20.84 -13.44 -0.03
N ILE A 153 21.13 -12.16 0.13
CA ILE A 153 21.05 -11.47 1.43
C ILE A 153 19.62 -11.50 1.95
N ASP A 154 18.68 -11.09 1.12
CA ASP A 154 17.25 -10.98 1.45
C ASP A 154 16.69 -12.33 1.93
N LYS A 155 16.95 -13.41 1.21
CA LYS A 155 16.56 -14.77 1.61
C LYS A 155 17.25 -15.23 2.89
N SER A 156 18.54 -14.94 3.04
CA SER A 156 19.31 -15.34 4.23
C SER A 156 18.79 -14.66 5.49
N VAL A 157 18.47 -13.37 5.42
CA VAL A 157 17.95 -12.62 6.55
C VAL A 157 16.50 -13.01 6.84
N THR A 158 15.67 -13.13 5.78
CA THR A 158 14.25 -13.49 5.97
C THR A 158 14.08 -14.87 6.60
N LYS A 159 14.98 -15.83 6.37
CA LYS A 159 14.99 -17.11 7.06
C LYS A 159 15.14 -16.97 8.60
N LYS A 160 15.79 -15.92 9.08
CA LYS A 160 16.02 -15.67 10.50
C LYS A 160 14.91 -14.88 11.18
N ILE A 161 14.01 -14.25 10.43
CA ILE A 161 12.88 -13.46 10.95
C ILE A 161 12.05 -14.33 11.90
N ASP A 162 11.77 -13.80 13.08
CA ASP A 162 11.08 -14.56 14.12
C ASP A 162 9.62 -14.80 13.78
N PHE A 163 8.96 -13.81 13.17
CA PHE A 163 7.60 -13.97 12.66
C PHE A 163 7.29 -12.98 11.51
N ILE A 164 6.42 -13.39 10.59
CA ILE A 164 5.99 -12.57 9.44
C ILE A 164 4.48 -12.43 9.43
N PHE A 165 4.00 -11.21 9.59
CA PHE A 165 2.66 -10.84 9.14
C PHE A 165 2.70 -10.34 7.71
N THR A 166 1.66 -10.67 6.95
CA THR A 166 1.42 -10.13 5.61
C THR A 166 0.11 -9.37 5.59
N ASN A 167 0.04 -8.29 4.82
CA ASN A 167 -1.17 -7.46 4.74
C ASN A 167 -2.30 -8.07 3.90
N SER A 168 -2.06 -9.21 3.23
CA SER A 168 -3.00 -9.88 2.35
C SER A 168 -2.57 -11.32 2.05
N LEU A 169 -3.49 -12.17 1.58
CA LEU A 169 -3.19 -13.49 1.02
C LEU A 169 -2.29 -13.37 -0.22
N ASN A 170 -2.49 -12.34 -1.02
CA ASN A 170 -1.63 -12.05 -2.17
C ASN A 170 -0.17 -11.82 -1.75
N THR A 171 0.07 -11.03 -0.71
CA THR A 171 1.43 -10.84 -0.16
C THR A 171 1.94 -12.10 0.53
N GLN A 172 1.08 -12.87 1.20
CA GLN A 172 1.43 -14.16 1.80
C GLN A 172 1.94 -15.17 0.76
N SER A 173 1.24 -15.28 -0.37
CA SER A 173 1.68 -16.12 -1.49
C SER A 173 3.08 -15.71 -1.97
N ARG A 174 3.35 -14.41 -2.12
CA ARG A 174 4.69 -13.92 -2.49
C ARG A 174 5.75 -14.27 -1.45
N VAL A 175 5.45 -14.13 -0.15
CA VAL A 175 6.36 -14.54 0.92
C VAL A 175 6.69 -16.03 0.83
N LYS A 176 5.68 -16.87 0.63
CA LYS A 176 5.86 -18.30 0.41
C LYS A 176 6.71 -18.59 -0.83
N ASP A 177 6.41 -17.96 -1.95
CA ASP A 177 7.08 -18.21 -3.22
C ASP A 177 8.55 -17.77 -3.21
N TYR A 178 8.84 -16.59 -2.64
CA TYR A 178 10.18 -16.00 -2.70
C TYR A 178 11.10 -16.53 -1.60
N TYR A 179 10.59 -16.68 -0.38
CA TYR A 179 11.39 -17.03 0.79
C TYR A 179 11.21 -18.48 1.25
N LYS A 180 10.23 -19.20 0.67
CA LYS A 180 9.87 -20.56 1.10
C LYS A 180 9.46 -20.60 2.57
N ARG A 181 8.76 -19.53 3.02
CA ARG A 181 8.17 -19.38 4.35
C ARG A 181 6.66 -19.53 4.24
N ASP A 182 6.12 -20.59 4.82
CA ASP A 182 4.68 -20.91 4.89
C ASP A 182 4.09 -20.67 6.28
N ASP A 183 4.92 -20.23 7.23
CA ASP A 183 4.57 -19.93 8.61
C ASP A 183 4.15 -18.44 8.81
N SER A 184 3.91 -17.69 7.73
CA SER A 184 3.38 -16.33 7.81
C SER A 184 1.87 -16.30 8.01
N GLU A 185 1.37 -15.29 8.74
CA GLU A 185 -0.07 -15.08 8.95
C GLU A 185 -0.54 -13.79 8.25
N VAL A 186 -1.77 -13.81 7.74
CA VAL A 186 -2.40 -12.60 7.21
C VAL A 186 -2.95 -11.76 8.36
N LEU A 187 -2.53 -10.49 8.37
CA LEU A 187 -3.01 -9.47 9.29
C LEU A 187 -3.45 -8.25 8.48
N TYR A 188 -4.73 -8.17 8.19
CA TYR A 188 -5.29 -7.04 7.45
C TYR A 188 -5.18 -5.74 8.24
N ALA A 189 -4.68 -4.69 7.61
CA ALA A 189 -4.68 -3.36 8.22
C ALA A 189 -6.13 -2.89 8.46
N GLY A 190 -6.34 -2.22 9.58
CA GLY A 190 -7.64 -1.68 9.95
C GLY A 190 -8.00 -0.41 9.18
N ILE A 191 -9.30 -0.13 9.13
CA ILE A 191 -9.87 1.13 8.66
C ILE A 191 -10.67 1.76 9.81
N ASP A 192 -10.49 3.05 10.01
CA ASP A 192 -11.34 3.83 10.91
C ASP A 192 -12.64 4.22 10.18
N ALA A 193 -13.58 3.26 10.12
CA ALA A 193 -14.80 3.41 9.35
C ALA A 193 -15.66 4.61 9.79
N LYS A 194 -15.48 5.12 11.02
CA LYS A 194 -16.21 6.28 11.54
C LYS A 194 -15.78 7.60 10.90
N LYS A 195 -14.57 7.65 10.35
CA LYS A 195 -14.07 8.84 9.64
C LYS A 195 -14.73 9.07 8.28
N TYR A 196 -15.28 8.02 7.69
CA TYR A 196 -15.81 8.05 6.33
C TYR A 196 -17.33 8.25 6.32
N LYS A 197 -17.77 9.25 5.55
CA LYS A 197 -19.19 9.64 5.42
C LYS A 197 -19.72 9.26 4.04
N ASN A 198 -21.04 9.17 3.93
CA ASN A 198 -21.76 9.09 2.65
C ASN A 198 -22.66 10.32 2.53
N ASN A 199 -22.32 11.22 1.63
CA ASN A 199 -23.02 12.49 1.42
C ASN A 199 -23.82 12.50 0.11
N GLY A 200 -24.22 11.34 -0.41
CA GLY A 200 -25.05 11.24 -1.60
C GLY A 200 -24.27 10.83 -2.86
N ASP A 201 -24.82 11.15 -4.03
CA ASP A 201 -24.27 10.79 -5.33
C ASP A 201 -24.35 12.00 -6.29
N ASP A 202 -23.20 12.55 -6.63
CA ASP A 202 -23.06 13.69 -7.56
C ASP A 202 -22.76 13.26 -9.00
N LYS A 203 -23.08 12.02 -9.34
CA LYS A 203 -22.91 11.44 -10.68
C LYS A 203 -21.49 11.51 -11.19
N PHE A 204 -20.55 10.99 -10.40
CA PHE A 204 -19.18 10.79 -10.86
C PHE A 204 -18.56 9.51 -10.30
N PHE A 205 -17.70 8.91 -11.11
CA PHE A 205 -16.80 7.84 -10.68
C PHE A 205 -15.51 8.44 -10.15
N PHE A 206 -14.99 7.90 -9.06
CA PHE A 206 -13.78 8.39 -8.43
C PHE A 206 -12.67 7.35 -8.53
N TYR A 207 -11.49 7.77 -8.96
CA TYR A 207 -10.30 6.93 -8.97
C TYR A 207 -9.14 7.60 -8.23
N PRO A 208 -9.04 7.43 -6.90
CA PRO A 208 -7.92 7.92 -6.13
C PRO A 208 -6.73 6.96 -6.18
N SER A 209 -5.61 7.43 -6.72
CA SER A 209 -4.35 6.68 -6.68
C SER A 209 -3.18 7.56 -7.11
N ARG A 210 -1.97 7.27 -6.63
CA ARG A 210 -0.75 7.90 -7.19
C ARG A 210 -0.70 7.67 -8.69
N ILE A 211 -0.28 8.68 -9.45
CA ILE A 211 -0.17 8.59 -10.89
C ILE A 211 1.09 7.80 -11.23
N SER A 212 0.90 6.59 -11.74
CA SER A 212 1.99 5.68 -12.12
C SER A 212 1.46 4.52 -12.97
N PRO A 213 2.28 3.92 -13.86
CA PRO A 213 1.84 2.88 -14.79
C PRO A 213 1.21 1.65 -14.13
N ASN A 214 1.68 1.26 -12.95
CA ASN A 214 1.13 0.13 -12.21
C ASN A 214 -0.27 0.40 -11.62
N LYS A 215 -0.74 1.65 -11.64
CA LYS A 215 -2.09 2.02 -11.22
C LYS A 215 -3.09 2.06 -12.38
N ARG A 216 -2.64 1.93 -13.64
CA ARG A 216 -3.52 1.79 -14.82
C ARG A 216 -4.62 2.87 -14.91
N GLN A 217 -4.27 4.14 -14.77
CA GLN A 217 -5.24 5.22 -14.97
C GLN A 217 -5.84 5.18 -16.39
N GLU A 218 -5.06 4.78 -17.40
CA GLU A 218 -5.52 4.57 -18.77
C GLU A 218 -6.65 3.54 -18.87
N PHE A 219 -6.66 2.51 -18.03
CA PHE A 219 -7.74 1.52 -17.98
C PHE A 219 -9.05 2.15 -17.52
N ALA A 220 -9.04 2.96 -16.47
CA ALA A 220 -10.22 3.66 -15.98
C ALA A 220 -10.72 4.70 -17.00
N ILE A 221 -9.80 5.41 -17.68
CA ILE A 221 -10.13 6.37 -18.76
C ILE A 221 -10.81 5.64 -19.91
N ALA A 222 -10.27 4.51 -20.36
CA ALA A 222 -10.83 3.74 -21.46
C ALA A 222 -12.23 3.20 -21.10
N ALA A 223 -12.41 2.64 -19.91
CA ALA A 223 -13.70 2.18 -19.40
C ALA A 223 -14.72 3.31 -19.35
N PHE A 224 -14.33 4.48 -18.84
CA PHE A 224 -15.21 5.65 -18.78
C PHE A 224 -15.58 6.18 -20.19
N LYS A 225 -14.68 6.12 -21.15
CA LYS A 225 -14.99 6.49 -22.56
C LYS A 225 -16.05 5.55 -23.16
N LEU A 226 -15.99 4.25 -22.89
CA LEU A 226 -17.03 3.29 -23.30
C LEU A 226 -18.35 3.57 -22.58
N PHE A 227 -18.31 3.79 -21.26
CA PHE A 227 -19.48 4.17 -20.46
C PHE A 227 -20.15 5.43 -21.00
N SER A 228 -19.39 6.49 -21.31
CA SER A 228 -19.91 7.79 -21.78
C SER A 228 -20.62 7.72 -23.13
N LYS A 229 -20.44 6.65 -23.90
CA LYS A 229 -21.22 6.43 -25.14
C LYS A 229 -22.68 6.09 -24.82
N LYS A 230 -22.92 5.39 -23.71
CA LYS A 230 -24.25 4.92 -23.29
C LYS A 230 -24.94 5.90 -22.34
N ILE A 231 -24.21 6.39 -21.32
CA ILE A 231 -24.76 7.27 -20.27
C ILE A 231 -24.04 8.61 -20.29
N LYS A 232 -24.84 9.70 -20.34
CA LYS A 232 -24.34 11.07 -20.31
C LYS A 232 -24.43 11.64 -18.88
N ASN A 233 -23.90 12.83 -18.67
CA ASN A 233 -23.99 13.60 -17.42
C ASN A 233 -23.27 12.97 -16.19
N TYR A 234 -22.32 12.08 -16.44
CA TYR A 234 -21.39 11.60 -15.44
C TYR A 234 -19.98 12.16 -15.66
N LYS A 235 -19.18 12.15 -14.62
CA LYS A 235 -17.75 12.53 -14.68
C LYS A 235 -16.88 11.38 -14.19
N LEU A 236 -15.63 11.36 -14.64
CA LEU A 236 -14.56 10.58 -14.04
C LEU A 236 -13.58 11.55 -13.38
N ILE A 237 -13.35 11.39 -12.09
CA ILE A 237 -12.35 12.16 -11.34
C ILE A 237 -11.23 11.22 -10.96
N ILE A 238 -10.06 11.44 -11.54
CA ILE A 238 -8.81 10.75 -11.19
C ILE A 238 -8.02 11.70 -10.28
N ALA A 239 -7.68 11.26 -9.06
CA ALA A 239 -6.97 12.11 -8.13
C ALA A 239 -5.76 11.40 -7.51
N GLY A 240 -4.61 12.08 -7.46
CA GLY A 240 -3.44 11.52 -6.80
C GLY A 240 -2.14 12.28 -7.03
N GLY A 241 -1.16 11.99 -6.19
CA GLY A 241 0.14 12.64 -6.25
C GLY A 241 0.99 12.18 -7.44
N LEU A 242 1.79 13.09 -7.95
CA LEU A 242 2.88 12.83 -8.88
C LEU A 242 4.17 12.56 -8.12
N SER A 243 5.03 11.75 -8.68
CA SER A 243 6.39 11.55 -8.17
C SER A 243 7.21 12.83 -8.36
N LYS A 244 7.78 13.36 -7.27
CA LYS A 244 8.58 14.61 -7.30
C LYS A 244 9.86 14.50 -8.11
N ASP A 245 10.37 13.29 -8.32
CA ASP A 245 11.57 13.01 -9.13
C ASP A 245 11.30 12.96 -10.65
N GLY A 246 10.07 13.27 -11.07
CA GLY A 246 9.66 13.21 -12.47
C GLY A 246 9.58 11.79 -13.05
N ALA A 247 9.74 10.76 -12.24
CA ALA A 247 9.88 9.37 -12.69
C ALA A 247 8.72 8.88 -13.59
N PHE A 248 7.54 9.49 -13.48
CA PHE A 248 6.35 9.11 -14.23
C PHE A 248 5.75 10.27 -15.03
N GLN A 249 6.55 11.29 -15.36
CA GLN A 249 6.08 12.44 -16.14
C GLN A 249 5.50 12.02 -17.49
N ASN A 250 6.22 11.18 -18.25
CA ASN A 250 5.74 10.68 -19.54
C ASN A 250 4.40 9.93 -19.42
N TYR A 251 4.19 9.21 -18.32
CA TYR A 251 2.93 8.53 -18.09
C TYR A 251 1.81 9.51 -17.73
N TYR A 252 2.12 10.54 -16.96
CA TYR A 252 1.17 11.63 -16.69
C TYR A 252 0.73 12.35 -17.96
N ASP A 253 1.69 12.64 -18.85
CA ASP A 253 1.40 13.26 -20.14
C ASP A 253 0.55 12.36 -21.03
N LEU A 254 0.81 11.05 -21.02
CA LEU A 254 -0.02 10.05 -21.71
C LEU A 254 -1.47 10.08 -21.20
N ILE A 255 -1.72 10.03 -19.89
CA ILE A 255 -3.10 10.01 -19.38
C ILE A 255 -3.81 11.33 -19.60
N LYS A 256 -3.11 12.47 -19.64
CA LYS A 256 -3.66 13.76 -20.04
C LYS A 256 -4.09 13.73 -21.51
N GLU A 257 -3.24 13.24 -22.40
CA GLU A 257 -3.57 13.09 -23.82
C GLU A 257 -4.77 12.17 -24.03
N LEU A 258 -4.81 11.04 -23.33
CA LEU A 258 -5.96 10.12 -23.37
C LEU A 258 -7.26 10.76 -22.86
N SER A 259 -7.19 11.80 -22.06
CA SER A 259 -8.37 12.45 -21.45
C SER A 259 -8.87 13.67 -22.21
N LYS A 260 -8.05 14.27 -23.09
CA LYS A 260 -8.31 15.61 -23.65
C LYS A 260 -9.61 15.72 -24.45
N ASP A 261 -10.02 14.64 -25.14
CA ASP A 261 -11.21 14.62 -25.99
C ASP A 261 -12.51 14.39 -25.20
N ASN A 262 -12.43 14.24 -23.88
CA ASN A 262 -13.58 14.05 -23.02
C ASN A 262 -13.57 15.01 -21.83
N LYS A 263 -14.27 16.14 -21.96
CA LYS A 263 -14.38 17.19 -20.92
C LYS A 263 -14.92 16.71 -19.57
N ASN A 264 -15.51 15.53 -19.53
CA ASN A 264 -16.03 14.92 -18.30
C ASN A 264 -14.97 14.11 -17.54
N ILE A 265 -13.74 13.97 -18.07
CA ILE A 265 -12.61 13.35 -17.36
C ILE A 265 -11.77 14.46 -16.73
N LYS A 266 -11.61 14.42 -15.42
CA LYS A 266 -10.77 15.35 -14.66
C LYS A 266 -9.63 14.62 -14.00
N ILE A 267 -8.41 15.14 -14.14
CA ILE A 267 -7.22 14.67 -13.45
C ILE A 267 -6.82 15.75 -12.46
N ALA A 268 -6.89 15.43 -11.16
CA ALA A 268 -6.52 16.33 -10.07
C ALA A 268 -5.26 15.80 -9.39
N THR A 269 -4.24 16.65 -9.32
CA THR A 269 -2.99 16.32 -8.61
C THR A 269 -2.94 17.02 -7.27
N ASN A 270 -2.36 16.34 -6.25
CA ASN A 270 -2.10 16.94 -4.94
C ASN A 270 -3.34 17.48 -4.21
N ILE A 271 -4.46 16.74 -4.27
CA ILE A 271 -5.64 17.05 -3.48
C ILE A 271 -5.35 16.84 -1.99
N SER A 272 -5.96 17.66 -1.15
CA SER A 272 -5.89 17.53 0.31
C SER A 272 -6.66 16.30 0.80
N GLU A 273 -6.42 15.87 2.06
CA GLU A 273 -7.19 14.79 2.68
C GLU A 273 -8.68 15.15 2.81
N LEU A 274 -8.98 16.42 3.05
CA LEU A 274 -10.37 16.92 3.11
C LEU A 274 -11.06 16.77 1.75
N GLU A 275 -10.43 17.20 0.67
CA GLU A 275 -10.94 17.03 -0.70
C GLU A 275 -11.07 15.56 -1.09
N TYR A 276 -10.09 14.73 -0.71
CA TYR A 276 -10.17 13.29 -0.91
C TYR A 276 -11.41 12.68 -0.25
N ASN A 277 -11.63 12.98 1.04
CA ASN A 277 -12.76 12.47 1.79
C ASN A 277 -14.10 13.01 1.27
N ASP A 278 -14.14 14.27 0.84
CA ASP A 278 -15.32 14.88 0.23
C ASP A 278 -15.68 14.19 -1.09
N LEU A 279 -14.73 14.05 -2.02
CA LEU A 279 -14.94 13.33 -3.28
C LEU A 279 -15.36 11.87 -3.04
N LEU A 280 -14.70 11.19 -2.10
CA LEU A 280 -15.05 9.81 -1.76
C LEU A 280 -16.47 9.70 -1.23
N SER A 281 -16.94 10.68 -0.44
CA SER A 281 -18.28 10.68 0.16
C SER A 281 -19.41 10.91 -0.83
N ARG A 282 -19.13 11.53 -1.98
CA ARG A 282 -20.13 11.95 -2.97
C ARG A 282 -20.04 11.23 -4.32
N CYS A 283 -19.06 10.34 -4.51
CA CYS A 283 -18.96 9.58 -5.76
C CYS A 283 -20.09 8.54 -5.90
N THR A 284 -20.40 8.15 -7.13
CA THR A 284 -21.29 7.02 -7.42
C THR A 284 -20.63 5.69 -7.06
N ALA A 285 -19.39 5.50 -7.46
CA ALA A 285 -18.57 4.34 -7.15
C ALA A 285 -17.07 4.70 -7.29
N VAL A 286 -16.23 3.89 -6.65
CA VAL A 286 -14.78 3.96 -6.81
C VAL A 286 -14.33 2.96 -7.87
N LEU A 287 -13.49 3.41 -8.83
CA LEU A 287 -12.82 2.54 -9.77
C LEU A 287 -11.43 2.17 -9.23
N PHE A 288 -11.04 0.90 -9.36
CA PHE A 288 -9.76 0.44 -8.82
C PHE A 288 -9.10 -0.63 -9.70
N PRO A 289 -8.43 -0.24 -10.83
CA PRO A 289 -7.76 -1.15 -11.75
C PRO A 289 -6.25 -1.41 -11.53
N PRO A 290 -5.58 -1.14 -10.36
CA PRO A 290 -4.14 -1.36 -10.21
C PRO A 290 -3.71 -2.80 -10.52
N ILE A 291 -2.52 -2.96 -11.12
CA ILE A 291 -1.94 -4.27 -11.42
C ILE A 291 -1.57 -4.99 -10.13
N ASN A 292 -2.24 -6.11 -9.87
CA ASN A 292 -1.91 -7.04 -8.78
C ASN A 292 -1.52 -6.31 -7.48
N GLU A 293 -2.43 -5.43 -7.02
CA GLU A 293 -2.24 -4.63 -5.81
C GLU A 293 -2.00 -5.52 -4.60
N ASP A 294 -1.09 -5.10 -3.71
CA ASP A 294 -0.75 -5.91 -2.54
C ASP A 294 -1.93 -6.08 -1.59
N TYR A 295 -2.60 -4.98 -1.21
CA TYR A 295 -3.76 -4.99 -0.32
C TYR A 295 -4.91 -4.10 -0.85
N GLY A 296 -4.64 -2.80 -1.03
CA GLY A 296 -5.62 -1.84 -1.52
C GLY A 296 -6.48 -1.25 -0.40
N LEU A 297 -5.97 -0.22 0.29
CA LEU A 297 -6.76 0.53 1.29
C LEU A 297 -7.91 1.30 0.66
N VAL A 298 -7.74 1.81 -0.55
CA VAL A 298 -8.77 2.60 -1.27
C VAL A 298 -10.12 1.86 -1.41
N PRO A 299 -10.18 0.59 -1.81
CA PRO A 299 -11.42 -0.19 -1.75
C PRO A 299 -12.09 -0.22 -0.39
N LEU A 300 -11.30 -0.36 0.68
CA LEU A 300 -11.84 -0.38 2.05
C LEU A 300 -12.35 0.99 2.48
N GLU A 301 -11.66 2.07 2.12
CA GLU A 301 -12.08 3.45 2.37
C GLU A 301 -13.38 3.78 1.62
N ALA A 302 -13.51 3.32 0.36
CA ALA A 302 -14.73 3.45 -0.42
C ALA A 302 -15.91 2.72 0.24
N MET A 303 -15.73 1.47 0.62
CA MET A 303 -16.75 0.69 1.31
C MET A 303 -17.08 1.28 2.69
N ALA A 304 -16.10 1.82 3.43
CA ALA A 304 -16.35 2.54 4.69
C ALA A 304 -17.19 3.80 4.47
N SER A 305 -17.03 4.47 3.33
CA SER A 305 -17.90 5.58 2.88
C SER A 305 -19.27 5.12 2.39
N GLY A 306 -19.56 3.82 2.40
CA GLY A 306 -20.81 3.28 1.84
C GLY A 306 -20.88 3.42 0.32
N LYS A 307 -19.74 3.34 -0.37
CA LYS A 307 -19.62 3.42 -1.83
C LYS A 307 -19.24 2.06 -2.41
N PRO A 308 -19.92 1.59 -3.46
CA PRO A 308 -19.51 0.38 -4.17
C PRO A 308 -18.16 0.58 -4.87
N VAL A 309 -17.44 -0.51 -5.08
CA VAL A 309 -16.15 -0.51 -5.76
C VAL A 309 -16.21 -1.36 -7.02
N ILE A 310 -15.67 -0.86 -8.13
CA ILE A 310 -15.45 -1.64 -9.34
C ILE A 310 -13.93 -1.82 -9.49
N ALA A 311 -13.43 -3.00 -9.18
CA ALA A 311 -11.99 -3.28 -9.16
C ALA A 311 -11.61 -4.37 -10.13
N ILE A 312 -10.34 -4.32 -10.58
CA ILE A 312 -9.77 -5.44 -11.32
C ILE A 312 -9.72 -6.70 -10.43
N ASN A 313 -9.98 -7.85 -11.02
CA ASN A 313 -9.96 -9.15 -10.33
C ASN A 313 -8.52 -9.66 -10.13
N GLU A 314 -7.68 -8.82 -9.52
CA GLU A 314 -6.27 -9.10 -9.24
C GLU A 314 -5.91 -8.68 -7.81
N GLY A 315 -5.00 -9.42 -7.18
CA GLY A 315 -4.39 -9.05 -5.89
C GLY A 315 -5.36 -8.89 -4.73
N GLY A 316 -5.07 -7.94 -3.84
CA GLY A 316 -5.81 -7.68 -2.60
C GLY A 316 -7.30 -7.36 -2.76
N PRO A 317 -7.77 -6.65 -3.80
CA PRO A 317 -9.20 -6.45 -4.03
C PRO A 317 -10.05 -7.73 -4.06
N LYS A 318 -9.48 -8.86 -4.46
CA LYS A 318 -10.15 -10.18 -4.43
C LYS A 318 -10.49 -10.66 -3.01
N GLU A 319 -9.77 -10.14 -2.03
CA GLU A 319 -9.92 -10.51 -0.62
C GLU A 319 -10.83 -9.55 0.14
N THR A 320 -10.82 -8.29 -0.28
CA THR A 320 -11.49 -7.20 0.43
C THR A 320 -12.89 -6.91 -0.10
N ILE A 321 -13.16 -7.18 -1.38
CA ILE A 321 -14.45 -6.93 -2.02
C ILE A 321 -15.27 -8.22 -2.06
N ILE A 322 -16.50 -8.17 -1.55
CA ILE A 322 -17.47 -9.25 -1.74
C ILE A 322 -18.10 -9.06 -3.12
N ASN A 323 -17.60 -9.80 -4.12
CA ASN A 323 -18.02 -9.66 -5.51
C ASN A 323 -19.54 -9.77 -5.67
N LYS A 324 -20.14 -8.85 -6.44
CA LYS A 324 -21.58 -8.68 -6.68
C LYS A 324 -22.41 -8.29 -5.43
N LYS A 325 -21.78 -8.11 -4.27
CA LYS A 325 -22.47 -7.71 -3.02
C LYS A 325 -22.00 -6.36 -2.47
N SER A 326 -20.68 -6.11 -2.38
CA SER A 326 -20.13 -4.82 -1.94
C SER A 326 -19.45 -4.05 -3.09
N GLY A 327 -19.42 -4.64 -4.28
CA GLY A 327 -18.80 -4.11 -5.48
C GLY A 327 -18.69 -5.17 -6.56
N PHE A 328 -17.90 -4.89 -7.59
CA PHE A 328 -17.67 -5.81 -8.71
C PHE A 328 -16.17 -6.05 -8.91
N LEU A 329 -15.82 -7.31 -9.15
CA LEU A 329 -14.52 -7.70 -9.65
C LEU A 329 -14.64 -7.94 -11.17
N VAL A 330 -13.81 -7.26 -11.96
CA VAL A 330 -13.86 -7.27 -13.42
C VAL A 330 -12.49 -7.64 -13.99
N ASN A 331 -12.46 -8.15 -15.23
CA ASN A 331 -11.22 -8.61 -15.86
C ASN A 331 -10.82 -7.73 -17.05
N THR A 332 -11.76 -7.02 -17.66
CA THR A 332 -11.53 -6.20 -18.85
C THR A 332 -12.06 -4.77 -18.71
N ILE A 333 -11.65 -3.91 -19.62
CA ILE A 333 -12.13 -2.53 -19.74
C ILE A 333 -13.65 -2.51 -20.02
N GLU A 334 -14.11 -3.42 -20.87
CA GLU A 334 -15.51 -3.56 -21.25
C GLU A 334 -16.37 -3.96 -20.04
N GLU A 335 -15.94 -4.98 -19.29
CA GLU A 335 -16.61 -5.37 -18.05
C GLU A 335 -16.69 -4.22 -17.05
N MET A 336 -15.60 -3.44 -16.89
CA MET A 336 -15.63 -2.27 -16.01
C MET A 336 -16.66 -1.25 -16.48
N ALA A 337 -16.71 -0.94 -17.79
CA ALA A 337 -17.68 -0.02 -18.35
C ALA A 337 -19.13 -0.52 -18.17
N GLU A 338 -19.37 -1.82 -18.36
CA GLU A 338 -20.68 -2.44 -18.14
C GLU A 338 -21.14 -2.32 -16.68
N ARG A 339 -20.22 -2.54 -15.70
CA ARG A 339 -20.56 -2.38 -14.29
C ARG A 339 -20.81 -0.92 -13.92
N MET A 340 -20.11 0.01 -14.55
CA MET A 340 -20.40 1.46 -14.42
C MET A 340 -21.81 1.79 -14.90
N VAL A 341 -22.21 1.29 -16.07
CA VAL A 341 -23.58 1.44 -16.61
C VAL A 341 -24.59 0.85 -15.63
N TYR A 342 -24.38 -0.41 -15.21
CA TYR A 342 -25.27 -1.12 -14.30
C TYR A 342 -25.51 -0.36 -12.99
N ILE A 343 -24.47 0.14 -12.34
CA ILE A 343 -24.59 0.93 -11.10
C ILE A 343 -25.33 2.24 -11.35
N SER A 344 -25.06 2.91 -12.49
CA SER A 344 -25.67 4.20 -12.83
C SER A 344 -27.18 4.08 -13.13
N GLU A 345 -27.60 2.97 -13.71
CA GLU A 345 -29.02 2.68 -14.01
C GLU A 345 -29.78 2.12 -12.81
N ASN A 346 -29.06 1.64 -11.77
CA ASN A 346 -29.65 1.00 -10.60
C ASN A 346 -29.16 1.65 -9.29
N PRO A 347 -29.53 2.89 -8.96
CA PRO A 347 -29.05 3.59 -7.76
C PRO A 347 -29.37 2.87 -6.44
N SER A 348 -30.52 2.19 -6.38
CA SER A 348 -30.91 1.40 -5.19
C SER A 348 -29.95 0.24 -4.93
N ILE A 349 -29.45 -0.40 -5.99
CA ILE A 349 -28.44 -1.46 -5.87
C ILE A 349 -27.11 -0.87 -5.42
N ALA A 350 -26.70 0.29 -5.95
CA ALA A 350 -25.49 0.99 -5.51
C ALA A 350 -25.53 1.30 -4.00
N ILE A 351 -26.69 1.78 -3.50
CA ILE A 351 -26.90 2.07 -2.08
C ILE A 351 -26.80 0.79 -1.24
N GLU A 352 -27.43 -0.30 -1.68
CA GLU A 352 -27.40 -1.57 -0.96
C GLU A 352 -25.98 -2.16 -0.93
N MET A 353 -25.26 -2.14 -2.06
CA MET A 353 -23.84 -2.53 -2.11
C MET A 353 -22.99 -1.71 -1.14
N GLY A 354 -23.23 -0.42 -1.07
CA GLY A 354 -22.54 0.47 -0.14
C GLY A 354 -22.81 0.10 1.32
N LYS A 355 -24.06 -0.21 1.70
CA LYS A 355 -24.40 -0.68 3.05
C LYS A 355 -23.69 -1.99 3.41
N ILE A 356 -23.74 -2.97 2.51
CA ILE A 356 -23.06 -4.26 2.70
C ILE A 356 -21.55 -4.04 2.84
N GLY A 357 -20.96 -3.22 1.98
CA GLY A 357 -19.53 -2.88 2.01
C GLY A 357 -19.13 -2.23 3.35
N LYS A 358 -19.91 -1.25 3.81
CA LYS A 358 -19.65 -0.57 5.10
C LYS A 358 -19.72 -1.53 6.29
N LYS A 359 -20.74 -2.39 6.33
CA LYS A 359 -20.87 -3.43 7.36
C LYS A 359 -19.66 -4.37 7.32
N HIS A 360 -19.30 -4.88 6.14
CA HIS A 360 -18.17 -5.79 5.94
C HIS A 360 -16.86 -5.19 6.44
N VAL A 361 -16.57 -3.93 6.08
CA VAL A 361 -15.34 -3.25 6.52
C VAL A 361 -15.33 -3.07 8.03
N THR A 362 -16.44 -2.65 8.63
CA THR A 362 -16.55 -2.43 10.08
C THR A 362 -16.33 -3.71 10.88
N GLU A 363 -16.82 -4.85 10.37
CA GLU A 363 -16.75 -6.13 11.07
C GLU A 363 -15.43 -6.88 10.86
N LYS A 364 -14.76 -6.70 9.70
CA LYS A 364 -13.60 -7.52 9.31
C LYS A 364 -12.27 -6.78 9.26
N PHE A 365 -12.30 -5.46 9.11
CA PHE A 365 -11.11 -4.65 8.89
C PHE A 365 -11.02 -3.50 9.91
N SER A 366 -11.21 -3.82 11.19
CA SER A 366 -11.08 -2.86 12.28
C SER A 366 -9.66 -2.86 12.87
N TRP A 367 -9.26 -1.72 13.45
CA TRP A 367 -7.99 -1.63 14.18
C TRP A 367 -8.00 -2.46 15.46
N GLU A 368 -9.15 -2.67 16.07
CA GLU A 368 -9.30 -3.52 17.25
C GLU A 368 -8.90 -4.97 16.93
N LEU A 369 -9.41 -5.54 15.83
CA LEU A 369 -9.04 -6.89 15.38
C LEU A 369 -7.56 -6.98 14.98
N PHE A 370 -7.03 -5.89 14.38
CA PHE A 370 -5.62 -5.82 14.06
C PHE A 370 -4.75 -5.92 15.31
N PHE A 371 -4.99 -5.05 16.30
CA PHE A 371 -4.18 -5.00 17.50
C PHE A 371 -4.34 -6.25 18.37
N GLU A 372 -5.53 -6.85 18.46
CA GLU A 372 -5.72 -8.12 19.16
C GLU A 372 -4.77 -9.22 18.65
N LYS A 373 -4.69 -9.38 17.32
CA LYS A 373 -3.79 -10.38 16.71
C LYS A 373 -2.32 -9.98 16.81
N PHE A 374 -2.03 -8.70 16.56
CA PHE A 374 -0.66 -8.17 16.63
C PHE A 374 -0.08 -8.32 18.04
N ASP A 375 -0.80 -7.88 19.08
CA ASP A 375 -0.38 -7.97 20.48
C ASP A 375 -0.11 -9.40 20.91
N ARG A 376 -1.02 -10.31 20.57
CA ARG A 376 -0.84 -11.73 20.89
C ARG A 376 0.47 -12.26 20.34
N ARG A 377 0.79 -11.96 19.08
CA ARG A 377 2.02 -12.46 18.43
C ARG A 377 3.27 -11.74 18.94
N ALA A 378 3.22 -10.44 19.09
CA ALA A 378 4.32 -9.66 19.61
C ALA A 378 4.73 -10.12 21.03
N ARG A 379 3.75 -10.39 21.94
CA ARG A 379 3.99 -10.96 23.27
C ARG A 379 4.60 -12.37 23.22
N GLN A 380 4.27 -13.17 22.23
CA GLN A 380 4.91 -14.51 22.07
C GLN A 380 6.38 -14.37 21.71
N ILE A 381 6.71 -13.44 20.81
CA ILE A 381 8.08 -13.17 20.38
C ILE A 381 8.90 -12.58 21.52
N SER A 382 8.35 -11.63 22.28
CA SER A 382 9.05 -11.01 23.42
C SER A 382 9.47 -12.03 24.48
N LYS A 383 8.69 -13.10 24.65
CA LYS A 383 8.96 -14.20 25.60
C LYS A 383 9.87 -15.30 25.02
N GLY A 384 10.51 -15.07 23.87
CA GLY A 384 11.39 -16.06 23.22
C GLY A 384 10.67 -17.25 22.57
N LYS A 385 9.33 -17.23 22.47
CA LYS A 385 8.54 -18.26 21.78
C LYS A 385 8.41 -17.89 20.28
N SER A 386 9.52 -17.95 19.57
CA SER A 386 9.54 -17.82 18.12
C SER A 386 9.43 -19.21 17.49
N ARG A 387 8.45 -19.43 16.66
CA ARG A 387 8.10 -20.65 15.92
C ARG A 387 7.32 -21.70 16.74
N ILE A 388 6.05 -21.76 16.48
CA ILE A 388 5.26 -22.99 16.61
C ILE A 388 5.03 -23.50 15.19
#